data_5fb95d4d8f9ff35241508f2f34ee3be2
#
_entry.id   5fb95d4d8f9ff35241508f2f34ee3be2
#
_cell.length_a   1.000
_cell.length_b   1.000
_cell.length_c   1.000
_cell.angle_alpha   90.00
_cell.angle_beta   90.00
_cell.angle_gamma   90.00
#
_symmetry.space_group_name_H-M   'P 1'
#
loop_
_entity.id
_entity.type
_entity.pdbx_description
1 polymer ?
#
loop_
_entity_poly.entity_id
_entity_poly.type
_entity_poly.pdbx_seq_one_letter_code
_entity_poly.pdbx_strand_id
1 'polypeptide(L)'
;MKLIHTADWHLGKNIDGHSRLEEQRLFLKDFIKICEEEQADMIIIAGDIYDNYNPSAMAEQLFYDTLKQLSRNGMCMIVVISGNHDNPERLTASGPLARDHGIVMAGTPNSIITPGIYGKHEITESAPGYFHANINNEDVDMLLVPFPSEKRLNEVYLNETDEETQKAASYGEKMALLFSSLEEHFHKDSIHLIASHLFVMNSIEDGSERSIQLGGSYMVGGDIFPKTADYIALGHVHKPQKVPGCPKARYSGSPLPFNVKEASFHKQIIAVELTAGSPCIIRELPLPVYKPIEVWHCENVDDAIEQCEANADRECWVYLEIRTDHYIHEEDIKKMKALKAD
;
A
#
# COMPACT_ATOMS: atom_id res chain seq x y z
N MET A 1 -18.98 -11.22 2.82
CA MET A 1 -17.76 -11.14 2.00
C MET A 1 -16.52 -11.00 2.89
N LYS A 2 -15.42 -11.67 2.55
CA LYS A 2 -14.12 -11.57 3.26
C LYS A 2 -13.12 -10.80 2.41
N LEU A 3 -12.63 -9.69 2.95
CA LEU A 3 -11.68 -8.79 2.30
C LEU A 3 -10.32 -8.85 3.02
N ILE A 4 -9.24 -8.89 2.25
CA ILE A 4 -7.87 -8.65 2.75
C ILE A 4 -7.36 -7.32 2.21
N HIS A 5 -6.78 -6.50 3.09
CA HIS A 5 -6.19 -5.21 2.74
C HIS A 5 -4.70 -5.19 3.07
N THR A 6 -3.90 -4.79 2.10
CA THR A 6 -2.45 -4.56 2.19
C THR A 6 -2.07 -3.34 1.34
N ALA A 7 -0.89 -2.76 1.58
CA ALA A 7 -0.35 -1.62 0.85
C ALA A 7 1.18 -1.56 0.96
N ASP A 8 1.79 -0.64 0.24
CA ASP A 8 3.18 -0.20 0.44
C ASP A 8 4.20 -1.35 0.37
N TRP A 9 4.08 -2.18 -0.69
CA TRP A 9 4.96 -3.33 -0.91
C TRP A 9 6.37 -2.94 -1.32
N HIS A 10 6.51 -1.83 -2.05
CA HIS A 10 7.77 -1.31 -2.55
C HIS A 10 8.67 -2.38 -3.17
N LEU A 11 8.11 -3.21 -4.08
CA LEU A 11 8.85 -4.28 -4.72
C LEU A 11 10.07 -3.74 -5.46
N GLY A 12 11.22 -4.37 -5.22
CA GLY A 12 12.50 -3.93 -5.75
C GLY A 12 13.25 -2.92 -4.87
N LYS A 13 12.75 -2.62 -3.65
CA LYS A 13 13.43 -1.75 -2.70
C LYS A 13 14.79 -2.30 -2.29
N ASN A 14 15.74 -1.38 -2.12
CA ASN A 14 17.06 -1.66 -1.54
C ASN A 14 17.19 -0.95 -0.18
N ILE A 15 18.01 -1.52 0.71
CA ILE A 15 18.54 -0.84 1.90
C ILE A 15 20.03 -0.63 1.66
N ASP A 16 20.47 0.62 1.62
CA ASP A 16 21.88 1.02 1.43
C ASP A 16 22.59 0.28 0.28
N GLY A 17 21.86 0.06 -0.82
CA GLY A 17 22.35 -0.62 -2.01
C GLY A 17 22.16 -2.13 -2.03
N HIS A 18 21.71 -2.73 -0.95
CA HIS A 18 21.43 -4.17 -0.85
C HIS A 18 19.97 -4.48 -1.16
N SER A 19 19.74 -5.44 -2.07
CA SER A 19 18.40 -5.81 -2.52
C SER A 19 17.62 -6.54 -1.43
N ARG A 20 16.33 -6.19 -1.29
CA ARG A 20 15.40 -6.86 -0.39
C ARG A 20 14.44 -7.82 -1.08
N LEU A 21 14.67 -8.13 -2.35
CA LEU A 21 13.78 -8.98 -3.14
C LEU A 21 13.54 -10.36 -2.50
N GLU A 22 14.54 -10.93 -1.81
CA GLU A 22 14.36 -12.22 -1.16
C GLU A 22 13.39 -12.15 0.02
N GLU A 23 13.50 -11.14 0.87
CA GLU A 23 12.54 -10.91 1.94
C GLU A 23 11.13 -10.63 1.39
N GLN A 24 11.05 -9.88 0.28
CA GLN A 24 9.79 -9.63 -0.41
C GLN A 24 9.16 -10.90 -0.96
N ARG A 25 9.97 -11.86 -1.45
CA ARG A 25 9.48 -13.19 -1.86
C ARG A 25 8.91 -13.98 -0.68
N LEU A 26 9.61 -13.96 0.46
CA LEU A 26 9.15 -14.64 1.67
C LEU A 26 7.82 -14.05 2.16
N PHE A 27 7.74 -12.72 2.25
CA PHE A 27 6.49 -12.03 2.56
C PHE A 27 5.35 -12.44 1.63
N LEU A 28 5.56 -12.35 0.31
CA LEU A 28 4.51 -12.65 -0.67
C LEU A 28 4.06 -14.11 -0.62
N LYS A 29 4.98 -15.03 -0.32
CA LYS A 29 4.65 -16.44 -0.11
C LYS A 29 3.72 -16.62 1.10
N ASP A 30 4.03 -15.98 2.23
CA ASP A 30 3.19 -16.04 3.43
C ASP A 30 1.87 -15.30 3.20
N PHE A 31 1.88 -14.17 2.49
CA PHE A 31 0.69 -13.43 2.14
C PHE A 31 -0.30 -14.26 1.31
N ILE A 32 0.20 -14.97 0.30
CA ILE A 32 -0.64 -15.90 -0.50
C ILE A 32 -1.27 -16.95 0.42
N LYS A 33 -0.48 -17.57 1.29
CA LYS A 33 -0.96 -18.59 2.24
C LYS A 33 -2.03 -18.03 3.17
N ILE A 34 -1.82 -16.84 3.74
CA ILE A 34 -2.80 -16.16 4.59
C ILE A 34 -4.11 -15.91 3.83
N CYS A 35 -4.04 -15.40 2.60
CA CYS A 35 -5.23 -15.16 1.77
C CYS A 35 -6.00 -16.45 1.46
N GLU A 36 -5.31 -17.58 1.27
CA GLU A 36 -5.91 -18.90 1.10
C GLU A 36 -6.57 -19.41 2.37
N GLU A 37 -5.89 -19.32 3.52
CA GLU A 37 -6.41 -19.74 4.85
C GLU A 37 -7.64 -18.92 5.25
N GLU A 38 -7.62 -17.61 5.00
CA GLU A 38 -8.76 -16.73 5.24
C GLU A 38 -9.90 -16.92 4.22
N GLN A 39 -9.64 -17.59 3.12
CA GLN A 39 -10.58 -17.75 2.00
C GLN A 39 -11.09 -16.38 1.49
N ALA A 40 -10.17 -15.47 1.21
CA ALA A 40 -10.49 -14.13 0.78
C ALA A 40 -11.34 -14.13 -0.51
N ASP A 41 -12.47 -13.41 -0.48
CA ASP A 41 -13.29 -13.14 -1.66
C ASP A 41 -12.71 -11.98 -2.48
N MET A 42 -12.09 -11.02 -1.79
CA MET A 42 -11.51 -9.82 -2.37
C MET A 42 -10.19 -9.46 -1.67
N ILE A 43 -9.25 -8.91 -2.45
CA ILE A 43 -7.99 -8.37 -1.95
C ILE A 43 -7.86 -6.94 -2.47
N ILE A 44 -7.57 -5.99 -1.59
CA ILE A 44 -7.22 -4.60 -1.96
C ILE A 44 -5.73 -4.39 -1.68
N ILE A 45 -4.99 -3.95 -2.71
CA ILE A 45 -3.60 -3.51 -2.63
C ILE A 45 -3.60 -1.99 -2.84
N ALA A 46 -3.48 -1.24 -1.73
CA ALA A 46 -3.74 0.19 -1.70
C ALA A 46 -2.51 1.06 -2.04
N GLY A 47 -1.84 0.77 -3.14
CA GLY A 47 -0.76 1.59 -3.72
C GLY A 47 0.64 1.25 -3.24
N ASP A 48 1.62 1.93 -3.84
CA ASP A 48 3.06 1.74 -3.68
C ASP A 48 3.48 0.28 -3.86
N ILE A 49 3.09 -0.25 -5.03
CA ILE A 49 3.40 -1.62 -5.44
C ILE A 49 4.91 -1.76 -5.66
N TYR A 50 5.50 -0.81 -6.35
CA TYR A 50 6.93 -0.76 -6.66
C TYR A 50 7.63 0.36 -5.89
N ASP A 51 8.93 0.18 -5.64
CA ASP A 51 9.74 1.21 -4.94
C ASP A 51 9.99 2.46 -5.79
N ASN A 52 9.92 2.33 -7.10
CA ASN A 52 10.17 3.44 -8.01
C ASN A 52 9.40 3.33 -9.33
N TYR A 53 9.34 4.45 -10.04
CA TYR A 53 8.61 4.65 -11.29
C TYR A 53 9.00 3.67 -12.42
N ASN A 54 10.24 3.15 -12.39
CA ASN A 54 10.79 2.20 -13.36
C ASN A 54 11.27 0.94 -12.63
N PRO A 55 10.36 0.05 -12.22
CA PRO A 55 10.72 -1.18 -11.53
C PRO A 55 11.59 -2.10 -12.39
N SER A 56 12.39 -2.93 -11.73
CA SER A 56 13.14 -3.98 -12.42
C SER A 56 12.19 -5.06 -12.94
N ALA A 57 12.60 -5.75 -14.02
CA ALA A 57 11.83 -6.89 -14.54
C ALA A 57 11.59 -7.98 -13.49
N MET A 58 12.51 -8.16 -12.54
CA MET A 58 12.37 -9.12 -11.43
C MET A 58 11.27 -8.70 -10.46
N ALA A 59 11.15 -7.41 -10.16
CA ALA A 59 10.07 -6.88 -9.31
C ALA A 59 8.70 -7.01 -10.01
N GLU A 60 8.63 -6.72 -11.31
CA GLU A 60 7.41 -6.90 -12.09
C GLU A 60 7.01 -8.37 -12.18
N GLN A 61 7.95 -9.26 -12.46
CA GLN A 61 7.67 -10.70 -12.49
C GLN A 61 7.13 -11.19 -11.15
N LEU A 62 7.77 -10.79 -10.04
CA LEU A 62 7.33 -11.16 -8.69
C LEU A 62 5.91 -10.68 -8.41
N PHE A 63 5.56 -9.46 -8.83
CA PHE A 63 4.21 -8.91 -8.71
C PHE A 63 3.19 -9.73 -9.48
N TYR A 64 3.42 -9.97 -10.78
CA TYR A 64 2.46 -10.69 -11.61
C TYR A 64 2.31 -12.17 -11.22
N ASP A 65 3.40 -12.83 -10.85
CA ASP A 65 3.37 -14.21 -10.34
C ASP A 65 2.53 -14.30 -9.04
N THR A 66 2.65 -13.28 -8.18
CA THR A 66 1.85 -13.17 -6.95
C THR A 66 0.37 -12.95 -7.26
N LEU A 67 0.04 -11.97 -8.11
CA LEU A 67 -1.35 -11.70 -8.47
C LEU A 67 -2.04 -12.92 -9.08
N LYS A 68 -1.32 -13.65 -9.95
CA LYS A 68 -1.83 -14.89 -10.55
C LYS A 68 -2.20 -15.93 -9.49
N GLN A 69 -1.38 -16.11 -8.47
CA GLN A 69 -1.65 -17.06 -7.39
C GLN A 69 -2.82 -16.58 -6.51
N LEU A 70 -2.80 -15.30 -6.09
CA LEU A 70 -3.85 -14.70 -5.27
C LEU A 70 -5.22 -14.74 -5.94
N SER A 71 -5.28 -14.63 -7.27
CA SER A 71 -6.53 -14.65 -8.02
C SER A 71 -7.30 -16.00 -7.94
N ARG A 72 -6.61 -17.08 -7.60
CA ARG A 72 -7.20 -18.44 -7.52
C ARG A 72 -8.04 -18.77 -8.76
N ASN A 73 -7.49 -18.54 -9.96
CA ASN A 73 -8.20 -18.69 -11.23
C ASN A 73 -9.47 -17.81 -11.35
N GLY A 74 -9.40 -16.59 -10.82
CA GLY A 74 -10.47 -15.61 -10.85
C GLY A 74 -11.57 -15.82 -9.80
N MET A 75 -11.34 -16.67 -8.80
CA MET A 75 -12.28 -16.86 -7.68
C MET A 75 -12.13 -15.78 -6.59
N CYS A 76 -11.03 -15.06 -6.58
CA CYS A 76 -10.78 -13.94 -5.69
C CYS A 76 -10.62 -12.68 -6.54
N MET A 77 -11.44 -11.65 -6.31
CA MET A 77 -11.25 -10.36 -6.97
C MET A 77 -10.07 -9.63 -6.35
N ILE A 78 -9.18 -9.11 -7.19
CA ILE A 78 -8.04 -8.32 -6.72
C ILE A 78 -8.18 -6.90 -7.24
N VAL A 79 -8.14 -5.92 -6.36
CA VAL A 79 -8.15 -4.50 -6.70
C VAL A 79 -6.79 -3.90 -6.36
N VAL A 80 -6.14 -3.35 -7.36
CA VAL A 80 -4.83 -2.68 -7.24
C VAL A 80 -4.98 -1.23 -7.64
N ILE A 81 -4.55 -0.33 -6.78
CA ILE A 81 -4.45 1.10 -7.11
C ILE A 81 -2.99 1.55 -7.11
N SER A 82 -2.65 2.58 -7.87
CA SER A 82 -1.29 3.16 -7.82
C SER A 82 -1.09 4.04 -6.59
N GLY A 83 0.11 3.99 -6.01
CA GLY A 83 0.61 4.95 -5.05
C GLY A 83 1.40 6.10 -5.68
N ASN A 84 2.21 6.79 -4.85
CA ASN A 84 3.03 7.90 -5.32
C ASN A 84 4.41 7.45 -5.87
N HIS A 85 4.82 6.22 -5.60
CA HIS A 85 6.01 5.60 -6.17
C HIS A 85 5.74 4.94 -7.52
N ASP A 86 4.48 4.55 -7.80
CA ASP A 86 4.11 3.82 -8.99
C ASP A 86 3.99 4.71 -10.24
N ASN A 87 4.33 4.15 -11.38
CA ASN A 87 3.94 4.69 -12.68
C ASN A 87 2.53 4.18 -13.05
N PRO A 88 1.51 5.07 -13.09
CA PRO A 88 0.13 4.65 -13.32
C PRO A 88 -0.09 3.90 -14.64
N GLU A 89 0.48 4.42 -15.73
CA GLU A 89 0.32 3.85 -17.06
C GLU A 89 0.99 2.48 -17.16
N ARG A 90 2.19 2.34 -16.56
CA ARG A 90 2.93 1.07 -16.52
C ARG A 90 2.20 0.03 -15.66
N LEU A 91 1.71 0.41 -14.49
CA LEU A 91 0.98 -0.48 -13.60
C LEU A 91 -0.28 -1.03 -14.27
N THR A 92 -1.03 -0.18 -14.98
CA THR A 92 -2.30 -0.56 -15.62
C THR A 92 -2.15 -1.18 -17.00
N ALA A 93 -0.94 -1.19 -17.58
CA ALA A 93 -0.70 -1.72 -18.94
C ALA A 93 -1.10 -3.19 -19.12
N SER A 94 -1.01 -3.99 -18.07
CA SER A 94 -1.42 -5.41 -18.08
C SER A 94 -2.92 -5.62 -17.81
N GLY A 95 -3.68 -4.57 -17.54
CA GLY A 95 -5.11 -4.62 -17.20
C GLY A 95 -5.96 -5.52 -18.10
N PRO A 96 -5.84 -5.43 -19.45
CA PRO A 96 -6.61 -6.30 -20.35
C PRO A 96 -6.38 -7.80 -20.14
N LEU A 97 -5.17 -8.22 -19.79
CA LEU A 97 -4.83 -9.61 -19.46
C LEU A 97 -5.22 -9.97 -18.03
N ALA A 98 -5.11 -9.02 -17.11
CA ALA A 98 -5.42 -9.20 -15.70
C ALA A 98 -6.93 -9.43 -15.46
N ARG A 99 -7.78 -8.86 -16.30
CA ARG A 99 -9.23 -8.98 -16.25
C ARG A 99 -9.71 -10.44 -16.21
N ASP A 100 -9.17 -11.30 -17.06
CA ASP A 100 -9.55 -12.72 -17.13
C ASP A 100 -9.26 -13.47 -15.82
N HIS A 101 -8.37 -12.92 -15.01
CA HIS A 101 -8.01 -13.42 -13.69
C HIS A 101 -8.76 -12.74 -12.53
N GLY A 102 -9.75 -11.88 -12.80
CA GLY A 102 -10.48 -11.16 -11.73
C GLY A 102 -9.70 -10.00 -11.12
N ILE A 103 -8.76 -9.41 -11.86
CA ILE A 103 -7.90 -8.35 -11.37
C ILE A 103 -8.30 -7.01 -11.98
N VAL A 104 -8.57 -6.03 -11.11
CA VAL A 104 -8.85 -4.63 -11.43
C VAL A 104 -7.61 -3.80 -11.11
N MET A 105 -7.20 -2.94 -12.03
CA MET A 105 -6.07 -2.02 -11.85
C MET A 105 -6.49 -0.59 -12.16
N ALA A 106 -6.30 0.32 -11.19
CA ALA A 106 -6.58 1.74 -11.37
C ALA A 106 -5.31 2.58 -11.12
N GLY A 107 -4.94 3.39 -12.10
CA GLY A 107 -3.72 4.19 -12.06
C GLY A 107 -3.95 5.64 -11.61
N THR A 108 -5.13 6.18 -11.82
CA THR A 108 -5.48 7.57 -11.49
C THR A 108 -6.91 7.67 -10.96
N PRO A 109 -7.27 8.77 -10.28
CA PRO A 109 -8.65 8.99 -9.85
C PRO A 109 -9.69 9.02 -10.99
N ASN A 110 -9.23 9.26 -12.24
CA ASN A 110 -10.07 9.22 -13.44
C ASN A 110 -10.14 7.84 -14.11
N SER A 111 -9.58 6.80 -13.51
CA SER A 111 -9.61 5.46 -14.09
C SER A 111 -11.05 4.96 -14.23
N ILE A 112 -11.39 4.48 -15.41
CA ILE A 112 -12.69 3.85 -15.71
C ILE A 112 -12.45 2.36 -15.89
N ILE A 113 -13.14 1.54 -15.11
CA ILE A 113 -13.05 0.09 -15.19
C ILE A 113 -14.13 -0.41 -16.15
N THR A 114 -13.72 -1.03 -17.26
CA THR A 114 -14.67 -1.47 -18.28
C THR A 114 -15.65 -2.53 -17.71
N PRO A 115 -16.96 -2.33 -17.73
CA PRO A 115 -17.93 -3.34 -17.29
C PRO A 115 -17.79 -4.69 -18.00
N GLY A 116 -18.18 -5.77 -17.33
CA GLY A 116 -18.18 -7.13 -17.82
C GLY A 116 -17.57 -8.13 -16.84
N ILE A 117 -17.19 -9.31 -17.34
CA ILE A 117 -16.70 -10.42 -16.52
C ILE A 117 -15.23 -10.22 -16.12
N TYR A 118 -14.97 -10.40 -14.84
CA TYR A 118 -13.66 -10.39 -14.21
C TYR A 118 -13.44 -11.70 -13.45
N GLY A 119 -12.77 -12.66 -14.07
CA GLY A 119 -12.67 -14.00 -13.52
C GLY A 119 -14.03 -14.65 -13.32
N LYS A 120 -14.48 -14.81 -12.07
CA LYS A 120 -15.80 -15.35 -11.69
C LYS A 120 -16.78 -14.27 -11.22
N HIS A 121 -16.39 -13.03 -11.29
CA HIS A 121 -17.15 -11.87 -10.81
C HIS A 121 -17.64 -11.04 -12.00
N GLU A 122 -18.59 -10.17 -11.78
CA GLU A 122 -19.12 -9.28 -12.81
C GLU A 122 -19.09 -7.84 -12.33
N ILE A 123 -18.51 -6.96 -13.13
CA ILE A 123 -18.62 -5.51 -12.97
C ILE A 123 -19.76 -5.05 -13.86
N THR A 124 -20.82 -4.53 -13.28
CA THR A 124 -22.06 -4.16 -13.98
C THR A 124 -22.10 -2.68 -14.34
N GLU A 125 -21.52 -1.81 -13.50
CA GLU A 125 -21.50 -0.38 -13.70
C GLU A 125 -20.11 0.19 -13.44
N SER A 126 -19.79 1.30 -14.09
CA SER A 126 -18.52 2.01 -13.90
C SER A 126 -18.65 3.49 -14.28
N ALA A 127 -17.92 4.30 -13.53
CA ALA A 127 -17.68 5.71 -13.79
C ALA A 127 -16.21 6.06 -13.47
N PRO A 128 -15.70 7.24 -13.77
CA PRO A 128 -14.37 7.65 -13.31
C PRO A 128 -14.23 7.49 -11.79
N GLY A 129 -13.26 6.69 -11.34
CA GLY A 129 -13.02 6.42 -9.92
C GLY A 129 -14.05 5.52 -9.21
N TYR A 130 -14.94 4.86 -9.95
CA TYR A 130 -16.00 4.04 -9.39
C TYR A 130 -16.29 2.79 -10.23
N PHE A 131 -16.67 1.70 -9.57
CA PHE A 131 -17.37 0.59 -10.18
C PHE A 131 -18.34 -0.10 -9.21
N HIS A 132 -19.41 -0.69 -9.75
CA HIS A 132 -20.29 -1.62 -9.06
C HIS A 132 -20.06 -3.03 -9.57
N ALA A 133 -19.97 -3.99 -8.65
CA ALA A 133 -19.68 -5.39 -8.99
C ALA A 133 -20.49 -6.36 -8.15
N ASN A 134 -20.80 -7.52 -8.72
CA ASN A 134 -21.24 -8.69 -7.98
C ASN A 134 -20.03 -9.60 -7.71
N ILE A 135 -19.70 -9.80 -6.44
CA ILE A 135 -18.56 -10.60 -5.96
C ILE A 135 -19.09 -11.70 -5.06
N ASN A 136 -19.09 -12.95 -5.56
CA ASN A 136 -19.61 -14.12 -4.83
C ASN A 136 -21.04 -13.93 -4.28
N ASN A 137 -21.93 -13.33 -5.09
CA ASN A 137 -23.32 -12.96 -4.79
C ASN A 137 -23.49 -11.83 -3.76
N GLU A 138 -22.47 -11.07 -3.46
CA GLU A 138 -22.55 -9.83 -2.71
C GLU A 138 -22.39 -8.65 -3.68
N ASP A 139 -23.26 -7.66 -3.58
CA ASP A 139 -23.17 -6.43 -4.36
C ASP A 139 -22.24 -5.45 -3.66
N VAL A 140 -21.28 -4.94 -4.41
CA VAL A 140 -20.19 -4.10 -3.90
C VAL A 140 -20.04 -2.84 -4.73
N ASP A 141 -20.09 -1.69 -4.08
CA ASP A 141 -19.68 -0.40 -4.64
C ASP A 141 -18.25 -0.09 -4.21
N MET A 142 -17.41 0.20 -5.19
CA MET A 142 -15.99 0.44 -4.96
C MET A 142 -15.55 1.80 -5.48
N LEU A 143 -15.10 2.68 -4.59
CA LEU A 143 -14.44 3.92 -4.95
C LEU A 143 -12.92 3.70 -5.08
N LEU A 144 -12.37 4.13 -6.20
CA LEU A 144 -10.95 4.02 -6.53
C LEU A 144 -10.33 5.41 -6.60
N VAL A 145 -9.57 5.77 -5.58
CA VAL A 145 -8.85 7.05 -5.54
C VAL A 145 -7.33 6.78 -5.39
N PRO A 146 -6.66 6.30 -6.47
CA PRO A 146 -5.20 6.18 -6.52
C PRO A 146 -4.54 7.50 -6.16
N PHE A 147 -3.25 7.49 -5.81
CA PHE A 147 -2.54 8.69 -5.33
C PHE A 147 -2.98 9.98 -6.04
N PRO A 148 -3.75 10.86 -5.36
CA PRO A 148 -4.38 12.02 -5.98
C PRO A 148 -3.48 13.25 -5.91
N SER A 149 -2.33 13.25 -6.64
CA SER A 149 -1.49 14.45 -6.73
C SER A 149 -2.30 15.64 -7.26
N GLU A 150 -1.88 16.88 -6.95
CA GLU A 150 -2.57 18.09 -7.44
C GLU A 150 -2.81 18.06 -8.96
N LYS A 151 -1.80 17.60 -9.71
CA LYS A 151 -1.94 17.46 -11.16
C LYS A 151 -3.09 16.52 -11.51
N ARG A 152 -3.11 15.31 -10.93
CA ARG A 152 -4.13 14.30 -11.18
C ARG A 152 -5.51 14.75 -10.72
N LEU A 153 -5.57 15.44 -9.58
CA LEU A 153 -6.81 15.99 -9.04
C LEU A 153 -7.34 17.13 -9.92
N ASN A 154 -6.47 18.01 -10.41
CA ASN A 154 -6.87 19.06 -11.35
C ASN A 154 -7.35 18.46 -12.69
N GLU A 155 -6.79 17.35 -13.16
CA GLU A 155 -7.27 16.64 -14.36
C GLU A 155 -8.68 16.09 -14.19
N VAL A 156 -9.10 15.70 -12.98
CA VAL A 156 -10.48 15.32 -12.65
C VAL A 156 -11.43 16.50 -12.92
N TYR A 157 -11.04 17.71 -12.52
CA TYR A 157 -11.88 18.90 -12.55
C TYR A 157 -11.75 19.73 -13.84
N LEU A 158 -10.85 19.41 -14.76
CA LEU A 158 -10.66 20.18 -15.99
C LEU A 158 -11.91 20.26 -16.88
N ASN A 159 -12.81 19.30 -16.80
CA ASN A 159 -14.04 19.23 -17.58
C ASN A 159 -15.29 19.64 -16.79
N GLU A 160 -15.15 19.95 -15.52
CA GLU A 160 -16.28 20.37 -14.70
C GLU A 160 -16.52 21.88 -14.78
N THR A 161 -17.74 22.23 -15.07
CA THR A 161 -18.19 23.64 -15.13
C THR A 161 -18.84 24.11 -13.84
N ASP A 162 -18.77 23.28 -12.79
CA ASP A 162 -19.42 23.56 -11.52
C ASP A 162 -18.72 24.68 -10.76
N GLU A 163 -19.54 25.64 -10.30
CA GLU A 163 -19.05 26.81 -9.56
C GLU A 163 -18.43 26.48 -8.20
N GLU A 164 -18.84 25.38 -7.54
CA GLU A 164 -18.27 24.95 -6.25
C GLU A 164 -16.86 24.43 -6.42
N THR A 165 -16.61 23.62 -7.43
CA THR A 165 -15.28 23.11 -7.77
C THR A 165 -14.29 24.22 -8.13
N GLN A 166 -14.78 25.26 -8.85
CA GLN A 166 -13.96 26.43 -9.18
C GLN A 166 -13.64 27.30 -7.95
N LYS A 167 -14.47 27.25 -6.91
CA LYS A 167 -14.26 27.99 -5.65
C LYS A 167 -13.36 27.23 -4.66
N ALA A 168 -13.19 25.91 -4.80
CA ALA A 168 -12.37 25.12 -3.89
C ALA A 168 -10.91 25.58 -3.94
N ALA A 169 -10.44 26.22 -2.88
CA ALA A 169 -9.14 26.87 -2.78
C ALA A 169 -8.04 25.92 -2.31
N SER A 170 -8.39 24.86 -1.56
CA SER A 170 -7.44 23.95 -0.93
C SER A 170 -7.55 22.52 -1.49
N TYR A 171 -6.45 21.77 -1.37
CA TYR A 171 -6.40 20.36 -1.71
C TYR A 171 -7.46 19.54 -0.94
N GLY A 172 -7.61 19.79 0.38
CA GLY A 172 -8.59 19.10 1.21
C GLY A 172 -10.04 19.34 0.77
N GLU A 173 -10.38 20.56 0.37
CA GLU A 173 -11.72 20.87 -0.18
C GLU A 173 -11.98 20.14 -1.49
N LYS A 174 -11.01 20.12 -2.40
CA LYS A 174 -11.11 19.33 -3.65
C LYS A 174 -11.29 17.85 -3.38
N MET A 175 -10.56 17.29 -2.43
CA MET A 175 -10.70 15.89 -2.06
C MET A 175 -12.08 15.58 -1.43
N ALA A 176 -12.60 16.47 -0.59
CA ALA A 176 -13.93 16.32 -0.02
C ALA A 176 -15.03 16.35 -1.10
N LEU A 177 -14.92 17.26 -2.08
CA LEU A 177 -15.82 17.31 -3.24
C LEU A 177 -15.73 16.03 -4.07
N LEU A 178 -14.51 15.53 -4.34
CA LEU A 178 -14.32 14.27 -5.08
C LEU A 178 -15.02 13.11 -4.38
N PHE A 179 -14.79 12.91 -3.09
CA PHE A 179 -15.44 11.83 -2.36
C PHE A 179 -16.97 12.01 -2.28
N SER A 180 -17.46 13.24 -2.13
CA SER A 180 -18.89 13.53 -2.15
C SER A 180 -19.55 13.19 -3.48
N SER A 181 -18.92 13.55 -4.60
CA SER A 181 -19.39 13.22 -5.95
C SER A 181 -19.37 11.70 -6.20
N LEU A 182 -18.31 11.02 -5.77
CA LEU A 182 -18.20 9.56 -5.92
C LEU A 182 -19.23 8.81 -5.06
N GLU A 183 -19.55 9.31 -3.86
CA GLU A 183 -20.54 8.71 -2.95
C GLU A 183 -21.94 8.64 -3.59
N GLU A 184 -22.29 9.56 -4.50
CA GLU A 184 -23.58 9.58 -5.21
C GLU A 184 -23.83 8.31 -6.04
N HIS A 185 -22.79 7.55 -6.38
CA HIS A 185 -22.90 6.28 -7.07
C HIS A 185 -23.26 5.09 -6.16
N PHE A 186 -23.20 5.24 -4.84
CA PHE A 186 -23.44 4.12 -3.93
C PHE A 186 -24.89 3.63 -3.97
N HIS A 187 -25.07 2.33 -4.15
CA HIS A 187 -26.35 1.65 -4.07
C HIS A 187 -26.71 1.35 -2.61
N LYS A 188 -27.98 1.49 -2.28
CA LYS A 188 -28.47 1.41 -0.90
C LYS A 188 -28.19 0.08 -0.19
N ASP A 189 -28.23 -1.02 -0.93
CA ASP A 189 -28.21 -2.38 -0.37
C ASP A 189 -26.90 -3.13 -0.69
N SER A 190 -25.85 -2.40 -1.10
CA SER A 190 -24.52 -2.92 -1.41
C SER A 190 -23.51 -2.67 -0.28
N ILE A 191 -22.36 -3.33 -0.36
CA ILE A 191 -21.20 -3.08 0.49
C ILE A 191 -20.42 -1.91 -0.10
N HIS A 192 -20.15 -0.87 0.68
CA HIS A 192 -19.46 0.36 0.24
C HIS A 192 -17.99 0.34 0.64
N LEU A 193 -17.11 0.24 -0.35
CA LEU A 193 -15.66 0.19 -0.16
C LEU A 193 -14.96 1.39 -0.78
N ILE A 194 -13.87 1.81 -0.17
CA ILE A 194 -12.97 2.83 -0.71
C ILE A 194 -11.54 2.31 -0.65
N ALA A 195 -10.81 2.42 -1.76
CA ALA A 195 -9.35 2.28 -1.79
C ALA A 195 -8.72 3.61 -2.17
N SER A 196 -7.79 4.08 -1.36
CA SER A 196 -7.05 5.31 -1.66
C SER A 196 -5.61 5.25 -1.15
N HIS A 197 -4.76 6.08 -1.74
CA HIS A 197 -3.36 6.20 -1.34
C HIS A 197 -3.06 7.67 -1.06
N LEU A 198 -3.19 8.09 0.20
CA LEU A 198 -3.07 9.49 0.62
C LEU A 198 -2.71 9.61 2.11
N PHE A 199 -2.26 10.79 2.52
CA PHE A 199 -1.95 11.09 3.91
C PHE A 199 -3.10 11.80 4.63
N VAL A 200 -3.56 11.22 5.73
CA VAL A 200 -4.55 11.81 6.62
C VAL A 200 -3.86 12.50 7.80
N MET A 201 -4.22 13.75 8.07
CA MET A 201 -3.66 14.55 9.16
C MET A 201 -3.72 13.82 10.51
N ASN A 202 -2.68 14.02 11.31
CA ASN A 202 -2.47 13.38 12.61
C ASN A 202 -2.19 11.86 12.55
N SER A 203 -2.02 11.27 11.36
CA SER A 203 -1.43 9.94 11.22
C SER A 203 0.06 10.00 11.57
N ILE A 204 0.60 8.89 12.07
CA ILE A 204 1.99 8.81 12.52
C ILE A 204 2.84 8.27 11.37
N GLU A 205 3.72 9.12 10.83
CA GLU A 205 4.76 8.75 9.87
C GLU A 205 6.03 8.28 10.61
N ASP A 206 6.85 7.48 9.95
CA ASP A 206 8.17 7.07 10.45
C ASP A 206 9.34 7.77 9.72
N GLY A 207 9.03 8.44 8.60
CA GLY A 207 9.96 9.18 7.77
C GLY A 207 10.64 8.34 6.68
N SER A 208 10.15 7.14 6.40
CA SER A 208 10.50 6.35 5.20
C SER A 208 9.56 6.65 4.04
N GLU A 209 8.39 7.19 4.34
CA GLU A 209 7.45 7.66 3.36
C GLU A 209 8.08 8.78 2.52
N ARG A 210 7.83 8.76 1.21
CA ARG A 210 8.27 9.86 0.36
C ARG A 210 7.53 11.13 0.78
N SER A 211 8.28 12.11 1.29
CA SER A 211 7.70 13.39 1.70
C SER A 211 6.78 13.95 0.60
N ILE A 212 5.49 14.02 0.90
CA ILE A 212 4.50 14.64 0.03
C ILE A 212 4.56 16.16 0.24
N GLN A 213 5.64 16.76 -0.21
CA GLN A 213 5.98 18.18 -0.21
C GLN A 213 6.27 18.88 1.13
N LEU A 214 7.28 19.72 1.08
CA LEU A 214 7.55 20.83 1.96
C LEU A 214 6.32 21.76 2.05
N GLY A 215 5.59 21.67 3.17
CA GLY A 215 4.51 22.63 3.47
C GLY A 215 3.11 22.03 3.67
N GLY A 216 2.92 20.71 3.67
CA GLY A 216 1.63 20.11 4.08
C GLY A 216 0.49 20.23 3.06
N SER A 217 0.81 20.48 1.80
CA SER A 217 -0.20 20.76 0.75
C SER A 217 -1.11 19.58 0.40
N TYR A 218 -0.73 18.34 0.71
CA TYR A 218 -1.49 17.13 0.34
C TYR A 218 -2.04 16.35 1.54
N MET A 219 -2.19 17.02 2.68
CA MET A 219 -2.81 16.41 3.86
C MET A 219 -4.30 16.69 3.88
N VAL A 220 -5.09 15.68 4.26
CA VAL A 220 -6.54 15.78 4.37
C VAL A 220 -7.01 15.44 5.78
N GLY A 221 -8.16 15.97 6.18
CA GLY A 221 -8.84 15.53 7.40
C GLY A 221 -9.47 14.15 7.22
N GLY A 222 -9.62 13.38 8.29
CA GLY A 222 -10.33 12.10 8.24
C GLY A 222 -11.85 12.23 8.00
N ASP A 223 -12.36 13.43 8.06
CA ASP A 223 -13.78 13.79 7.85
C ASP A 223 -14.16 13.94 6.37
N ILE A 224 -13.18 13.91 5.44
CA ILE A 224 -13.46 13.97 4.00
C ILE A 224 -14.12 12.71 3.45
N PHE A 225 -13.97 11.57 4.16
CA PHE A 225 -14.46 10.29 3.67
C PHE A 225 -15.98 10.16 3.87
N PRO A 226 -16.69 9.54 2.90
CA PRO A 226 -18.10 9.20 3.00
C PRO A 226 -18.41 8.44 4.29
N LYS A 227 -19.41 8.90 5.04
CA LYS A 227 -19.86 8.23 6.27
C LYS A 227 -20.59 6.92 5.98
N THR A 228 -21.12 6.80 4.78
CA THR A 228 -21.80 5.61 4.25
C THR A 228 -20.84 4.48 3.93
N ALA A 229 -19.55 4.74 3.71
CA ALA A 229 -18.56 3.69 3.49
C ALA A 229 -18.57 2.66 4.64
N ASP A 230 -18.46 1.36 4.32
CA ASP A 230 -18.34 0.29 5.31
C ASP A 230 -16.89 0.07 5.72
N TYR A 231 -15.96 0.18 4.74
CA TYR A 231 -14.53 0.08 5.00
C TYR A 231 -13.71 0.94 4.03
N ILE A 232 -12.62 1.52 4.53
CA ILE A 232 -11.72 2.38 3.76
C ILE A 232 -10.30 1.83 3.90
N ALA A 233 -9.76 1.33 2.79
CA ALA A 233 -8.42 0.79 2.67
C ALA A 233 -7.45 1.90 2.23
N LEU A 234 -6.50 2.27 3.09
CA LEU A 234 -5.52 3.31 2.81
C LEU A 234 -4.09 2.74 2.73
N GLY A 235 -3.32 3.23 1.78
CA GLY A 235 -1.85 3.12 1.73
C GLY A 235 -1.18 4.47 1.90
N HIS A 236 0.15 4.50 1.79
CA HIS A 236 1.07 5.61 1.96
C HIS A 236 1.77 5.65 3.31
N VAL A 237 1.10 5.36 4.41
CA VAL A 237 1.70 5.38 5.75
C VAL A 237 2.16 3.97 6.14
N HIS A 238 3.46 3.79 6.34
CA HIS A 238 4.08 2.48 6.56
C HIS A 238 3.82 1.91 7.96
N LYS A 239 3.39 2.75 8.91
CA LYS A 239 2.98 2.30 10.23
C LYS A 239 1.53 1.84 10.22
N PRO A 240 1.24 0.56 10.54
CA PRO A 240 -0.12 0.08 10.70
C PRO A 240 -0.86 0.88 11.76
N GLN A 241 -2.02 1.46 11.41
CA GLN A 241 -2.78 2.27 12.35
C GLN A 241 -4.23 2.52 11.94
N LYS A 242 -5.05 2.87 12.93
CA LYS A 242 -6.37 3.46 12.72
C LYS A 242 -6.21 4.91 12.26
N VAL A 243 -7.11 5.34 11.38
CA VAL A 243 -7.05 6.71 10.86
C VAL A 243 -7.73 7.68 11.82
N PRO A 244 -7.05 8.75 12.23
CA PRO A 244 -7.65 9.77 13.06
C PRO A 244 -8.89 10.41 12.41
N GLY A 245 -9.98 10.52 13.16
CA GLY A 245 -11.23 11.09 12.66
C GLY A 245 -12.08 10.18 11.77
N CYS A 246 -11.58 8.99 11.36
CA CYS A 246 -12.33 8.03 10.55
C CYS A 246 -12.19 6.60 11.07
N PRO A 247 -13.09 6.10 11.92
CA PRO A 247 -12.99 4.79 12.57
C PRO A 247 -13.08 3.60 11.60
N LYS A 248 -13.62 3.81 10.40
CA LYS A 248 -13.76 2.78 9.34
C LYS A 248 -12.52 2.68 8.44
N ALA A 249 -11.60 3.65 8.51
CA ALA A 249 -10.39 3.67 7.72
C ALA A 249 -9.20 3.04 8.44
N ARG A 250 -8.34 2.37 7.67
CA ARG A 250 -7.09 1.75 8.16
C ARG A 250 -5.95 1.99 7.19
N TYR A 251 -4.78 2.26 7.76
CA TYR A 251 -3.52 1.99 7.10
C TYR A 251 -3.08 0.56 7.47
N SER A 252 -2.91 -0.31 6.48
CA SER A 252 -2.34 -1.64 6.70
C SER A 252 -0.88 -1.55 7.09
N GLY A 253 -0.22 -0.50 6.65
CA GLY A 253 1.22 -0.30 6.73
C GLY A 253 1.98 -1.11 5.67
N SER A 254 3.28 -0.88 5.60
CA SER A 254 4.17 -1.68 4.75
C SER A 254 4.40 -3.07 5.36
N PRO A 255 4.56 -4.12 4.53
CA PRO A 255 4.75 -5.48 5.03
C PRO A 255 6.13 -5.74 5.63
N LEU A 256 7.12 -4.95 5.26
CA LEU A 256 8.51 -5.01 5.74
C LEU A 256 8.92 -3.66 6.34
N PRO A 257 9.81 -3.62 7.33
CA PRO A 257 10.42 -2.37 7.77
C PRO A 257 11.40 -1.88 6.70
N PHE A 258 11.37 -0.59 6.37
CA PHE A 258 12.24 -0.01 5.34
C PHE A 258 13.35 0.88 5.92
N ASN A 259 13.31 1.17 7.21
CA ASN A 259 14.35 1.88 7.95
C ASN A 259 14.38 1.44 9.42
N VAL A 260 15.37 1.96 10.16
CA VAL A 260 15.56 1.66 11.59
C VAL A 260 14.35 2.03 12.45
N LYS A 261 13.66 3.13 12.14
CA LYS A 261 12.50 3.58 12.95
C LYS A 261 11.33 2.61 12.82
N GLU A 262 11.15 2.02 11.63
CA GLU A 262 10.13 1.02 11.38
C GLU A 262 10.43 -0.33 12.04
N ALA A 263 11.68 -0.62 12.41
CA ALA A 263 12.07 -1.88 13.04
C ALA A 263 11.29 -2.18 14.34
N SER A 264 10.78 -1.15 15.00
CA SER A 264 9.96 -1.28 16.22
C SER A 264 8.48 -1.58 15.95
N PHE A 265 8.00 -1.50 14.71
CA PHE A 265 6.59 -1.68 14.37
C PHE A 265 6.28 -3.13 14.05
N HIS A 266 5.22 -3.65 14.66
CA HIS A 266 4.67 -4.92 14.22
C HIS A 266 4.02 -4.75 12.84
N LYS A 267 4.55 -5.44 11.84
CA LYS A 267 4.01 -5.45 10.49
C LYS A 267 2.81 -6.41 10.42
N GLN A 268 1.82 -6.05 9.64
CA GLN A 268 0.55 -6.77 9.57
C GLN A 268 -0.15 -6.56 8.22
N ILE A 269 -1.17 -7.35 7.98
CA ILE A 269 -2.21 -7.12 6.97
C ILE A 269 -3.56 -7.05 7.69
N ILE A 270 -4.57 -6.54 7.01
CA ILE A 270 -5.91 -6.37 7.60
C ILE A 270 -6.88 -7.36 6.94
N ALA A 271 -7.58 -8.14 7.75
CA ALA A 271 -8.72 -8.94 7.33
C ALA A 271 -10.02 -8.26 7.77
N VAL A 272 -11.00 -8.19 6.86
CA VAL A 272 -12.28 -7.53 7.11
C VAL A 272 -13.41 -8.47 6.69
N GLU A 273 -14.36 -8.68 7.59
CA GLU A 273 -15.61 -9.36 7.26
C GLU A 273 -16.70 -8.31 7.07
N LEU A 274 -17.36 -8.36 5.92
CA LEU A 274 -18.32 -7.38 5.45
C LEU A 274 -19.65 -8.04 5.12
N THR A 275 -20.73 -7.38 5.50
CA THR A 275 -22.10 -7.72 5.13
C THR A 275 -22.87 -6.42 4.93
N ALA A 276 -23.56 -6.26 3.81
CA ALA A 276 -24.31 -5.04 3.52
C ALA A 276 -25.24 -4.66 4.68
N GLY A 277 -25.21 -3.38 5.07
CA GLY A 277 -26.02 -2.84 6.15
C GLY A 277 -25.62 -3.25 7.58
N SER A 278 -24.48 -3.96 7.76
CA SER A 278 -23.97 -4.38 9.06
C SER A 278 -22.58 -3.77 9.34
N PRO A 279 -22.21 -3.51 10.59
CA PRO A 279 -20.86 -3.08 10.91
C PRO A 279 -19.82 -4.14 10.51
N CYS A 280 -18.74 -3.70 9.87
CA CYS A 280 -17.64 -4.60 9.50
C CYS A 280 -16.86 -5.11 10.73
N ILE A 281 -16.33 -6.34 10.63
CA ILE A 281 -15.43 -6.92 11.63
C ILE A 281 -14.01 -6.82 11.08
N ILE A 282 -13.14 -6.10 11.79
CA ILE A 282 -11.76 -5.86 11.36
C ILE A 282 -10.81 -6.67 12.26
N ARG A 283 -9.95 -7.48 11.65
CA ARG A 283 -8.89 -8.25 12.33
C ARG A 283 -7.52 -7.84 11.76
N GLU A 284 -6.57 -7.68 12.64
CA GLU A 284 -5.18 -7.43 12.32
C GLU A 284 -4.44 -8.77 12.32
N LEU A 285 -3.85 -9.13 11.17
CA LEU A 285 -3.13 -10.39 10.98
C LEU A 285 -1.63 -10.07 10.96
N PRO A 286 -0.87 -10.45 12.00
CA PRO A 286 0.55 -10.12 12.09
C PRO A 286 1.36 -10.86 11.04
N LEU A 287 2.37 -10.17 10.50
CA LEU A 287 3.38 -10.74 9.63
C LEU A 287 4.65 -11.09 10.42
N PRO A 288 5.36 -12.18 10.06
CA PRO A 288 6.64 -12.48 10.68
C PRO A 288 7.71 -11.43 10.29
N VAL A 289 8.75 -11.36 11.10
CA VAL A 289 9.95 -10.60 10.77
C VAL A 289 10.87 -11.52 9.97
N TYR A 290 11.06 -11.23 8.67
CA TYR A 290 11.86 -12.06 7.77
C TYR A 290 13.36 -11.86 7.97
N LYS A 291 13.79 -10.60 8.08
CA LYS A 291 15.16 -10.22 8.38
C LYS A 291 15.12 -8.93 9.22
N PRO A 292 15.40 -9.00 10.53
CA PRO A 292 15.29 -7.84 11.40
C PRO A 292 16.29 -6.76 11.04
N ILE A 293 15.92 -5.50 11.27
CA ILE A 293 16.82 -4.35 11.24
C ILE A 293 17.27 -4.09 12.67
N GLU A 294 18.57 -4.08 12.92
CA GLU A 294 19.16 -3.89 14.24
C GLU A 294 20.12 -2.70 14.25
N VAL A 295 20.21 -2.03 15.38
CA VAL A 295 21.23 -1.01 15.64
C VAL A 295 22.18 -1.55 16.69
N TRP A 296 23.46 -1.67 16.34
CA TRP A 296 24.50 -2.08 17.28
C TRP A 296 25.30 -0.88 17.72
N HIS A 297 25.26 -0.62 19.01
CA HIS A 297 26.03 0.46 19.62
C HIS A 297 27.40 -0.03 19.97
N CYS A 298 28.45 0.58 19.38
CA CYS A 298 29.83 0.16 19.52
C CYS A 298 30.64 1.27 20.25
N GLU A 299 31.40 0.86 21.24
CA GLU A 299 32.23 1.77 22.05
C GLU A 299 33.38 2.41 21.23
N ASN A 300 33.88 1.69 20.25
CA ASN A 300 34.93 2.12 19.33
C ASN A 300 34.95 1.23 18.08
N VAL A 301 35.89 1.45 17.16
CA VAL A 301 36.03 0.70 15.91
C VAL A 301 36.39 -0.76 16.14
N ASP A 302 37.25 -1.05 17.11
CA ASP A 302 37.65 -2.43 17.43
C ASP A 302 36.46 -3.23 17.96
N ASP A 303 35.66 -2.65 18.85
CA ASP A 303 34.40 -3.25 19.35
C ASP A 303 33.41 -3.51 18.20
N ALA A 304 33.30 -2.58 17.25
CA ALA A 304 32.44 -2.79 16.07
C ALA A 304 32.89 -3.98 15.22
N ILE A 305 34.20 -4.15 15.03
CA ILE A 305 34.77 -5.29 14.31
C ILE A 305 34.51 -6.59 15.08
N GLU A 306 34.71 -6.61 16.40
CA GLU A 306 34.44 -7.78 17.25
C GLU A 306 32.96 -8.17 17.24
N GLN A 307 32.05 -7.20 17.29
CA GLN A 307 30.60 -7.45 17.19
C GLN A 307 30.21 -8.02 15.82
N CYS A 308 30.78 -7.51 14.72
CA CYS A 308 30.58 -8.05 13.38
C CYS A 308 31.06 -9.51 13.28
N GLU A 309 32.24 -9.81 13.81
CA GLU A 309 32.81 -11.16 13.80
C GLU A 309 31.97 -12.13 14.67
N ALA A 310 31.58 -11.72 15.86
CA ALA A 310 30.79 -12.52 16.77
C ALA A 310 29.37 -12.84 16.26
N ASN A 311 28.83 -12.02 15.37
CA ASN A 311 27.49 -12.14 14.81
C ASN A 311 27.48 -12.33 13.29
N ALA A 312 28.57 -12.83 12.71
CA ALA A 312 28.71 -12.98 11.25
C ALA A 312 27.59 -13.85 10.62
N ASP A 313 27.16 -14.90 11.33
CA ASP A 313 26.11 -15.83 10.88
C ASP A 313 24.68 -15.39 11.19
N ARG A 314 24.50 -14.24 11.87
CA ARG A 314 23.19 -13.74 12.25
C ARG A 314 22.52 -13.07 11.07
N GLU A 315 21.39 -13.55 10.62
CA GLU A 315 20.61 -12.96 9.52
C GLU A 315 19.83 -11.72 10.01
N CYS A 316 20.44 -10.53 9.84
CA CYS A 316 19.85 -9.24 10.16
C CYS A 316 20.48 -8.12 9.32
N TRP A 317 19.73 -7.05 9.08
CA TRP A 317 20.30 -5.79 8.61
C TRP A 317 20.87 -5.04 9.80
N VAL A 318 22.12 -4.57 9.71
CA VAL A 318 22.81 -3.95 10.82
C VAL A 318 23.19 -2.52 10.51
N TYR A 319 22.81 -1.62 11.42
CA TYR A 319 23.33 -0.25 11.49
C TYR A 319 24.30 -0.15 12.65
N LEU A 320 25.59 0.13 12.36
CA LEU A 320 26.61 0.30 13.37
C LEU A 320 26.66 1.77 13.83
N GLU A 321 26.37 2.04 15.10
CA GLU A 321 26.58 3.32 15.74
C GLU A 321 27.87 3.28 16.54
N ILE A 322 28.95 3.77 15.92
CA ILE A 322 30.31 3.67 16.46
C ILE A 322 30.70 4.99 17.13
N ARG A 323 31.06 4.94 18.40
CA ARG A 323 31.62 6.09 19.09
C ARG A 323 33.07 6.31 18.68
N THR A 324 33.37 7.45 18.05
CA THR A 324 34.73 7.82 17.61
C THR A 324 34.91 9.34 17.62
N ASP A 325 36.15 9.79 17.84
CA ASP A 325 36.58 11.20 17.79
C ASP A 325 37.34 11.52 16.49
N HIS A 326 37.50 10.52 15.60
CA HIS A 326 38.20 10.64 14.33
C HIS A 326 37.48 9.87 13.23
N TYR A 327 37.89 10.06 11.98
CA TYR A 327 37.34 9.34 10.84
C TYR A 327 37.72 7.85 10.89
N ILE A 328 36.73 6.98 10.63
CA ILE A 328 36.94 5.54 10.53
C ILE A 328 37.72 5.26 9.23
N HIS A 329 38.80 4.49 9.33
CA HIS A 329 39.62 4.15 8.17
C HIS A 329 38.86 3.24 7.18
N GLU A 330 39.13 3.42 5.91
CA GLU A 330 38.48 2.66 4.84
C GLU A 330 38.74 1.14 4.97
N GLU A 331 39.91 0.76 5.51
CA GLU A 331 40.24 -0.63 5.79
C GLU A 331 39.33 -1.25 6.84
N ASP A 332 39.03 -0.51 7.92
CA ASP A 332 38.15 -0.98 8.98
C ASP A 332 36.70 -1.13 8.48
N ILE A 333 36.23 -0.16 7.67
CA ILE A 333 34.91 -0.27 7.01
C ILE A 333 34.86 -1.49 6.10
N LYS A 334 35.90 -1.75 5.31
CA LYS A 334 35.99 -2.94 4.46
C LYS A 334 35.99 -4.22 5.27
N LYS A 335 36.70 -4.23 6.41
CA LYS A 335 36.77 -5.38 7.32
C LYS A 335 35.40 -5.69 7.92
N MET A 336 34.72 -4.68 8.47
CA MET A 336 33.34 -4.83 9.00
C MET A 336 32.38 -5.37 7.94
N LYS A 337 32.40 -4.79 6.72
CA LYS A 337 31.57 -5.25 5.59
C LYS A 337 31.93 -6.67 5.11
N ALA A 338 33.16 -7.12 5.26
CA ALA A 338 33.55 -8.48 4.92
C ALA A 338 33.10 -9.51 5.97
N LEU A 339 33.04 -9.10 7.24
CA LEU A 339 32.58 -9.91 8.36
C LEU A 339 31.05 -9.98 8.43
N LYS A 340 30.38 -8.86 8.11
CA LYS A 340 28.93 -8.73 8.13
C LYS A 340 28.49 -8.03 6.85
N ALA A 341 28.06 -8.81 5.85
CA ALA A 341 27.76 -8.32 4.51
C ALA A 341 26.41 -7.57 4.42
N ASP A 342 25.60 -7.64 5.46
CA ASP A 342 24.24 -7.11 5.53
C ASP A 342 24.12 -5.82 6.36
#